data_a1ca52de75cb385f4b04a823e84c1af2
#
_entry.id   a1ca52de75cb385f4b04a823e84c1af2
#
_cell.length_a   1.000
_cell.length_b   1.000
_cell.length_c   1.000
_cell.angle_alpha   90.00
_cell.angle_beta   90.00
_cell.angle_gamma   90.00
#
_symmetry.space_group_name_H-M   'P 1'
#
loop_
_entity.id
_entity.type
_entity.pdbx_description
1 polymer ?
#
loop_
_entity_poly.entity_id
_entity_poly.type
_entity_poly.pdbx_seq_one_letter_code
_entity_poly.pdbx_strand_id
1 'polypeptide(L)'
;MKPPSIVRFVLPLMLALGLVETTHAAPDADVLLQNGTIIDGTGGKPYEGNVAIRDGRIVAVGDVATAATAKQTIDCKGLIISPGFIDLHNHSDNTITSKAGRSARCYLTQGCTTLVTGNCGGGRADIGKFYDELAEKGTGINIAQLVPQGSVREKVMGNELRAPTPAELKQMQALVDAGMQQGAWGISTGLQYVPGSFAKTDELIAVSEVVGKRGGFYASHIRDEGDTLLESIEEVIEIAKGAHMPAHVSHLKSSKKPNWGKVRAAAHLIEQARANGLKITADQYPYTASSTSIMAMLLPDKEREGGERATAERLKNEDTAKRLRPLIAKDIDARGPIMLASMKGKPAWVGQTITEIAKKENREPVDIGLEILRNDPDAAGVNFGMDEADVRFVMTLPWVATASDGSSKTDNGTKPHPRSFGTFPRKIGRYSIQDHIIPLPAAIRSATGLPADVLGMTDRGYIRNDTIADVVVFDPKQLEDRATYDEPFKPSVGVRWLFLAGKVAIADGVPQDVLAGKPLRRPLPSGAK
;
A
#
# COMPACT_ATOMS: atom_id res chain seq x y z
N MET A 1 -75.74 -26.30 -59.86
CA MET A 1 -75.73 -26.64 -58.40
C MET A 1 -74.35 -26.43 -57.86
N LYS A 2 -74.19 -25.38 -57.09
CA LYS A 2 -72.89 -25.10 -56.36
C LYS A 2 -73.01 -25.72 -54.98
N PRO A 3 -71.95 -26.35 -54.44
CA PRO A 3 -71.93 -26.86 -53.06
C PRO A 3 -71.72 -25.74 -52.05
N PRO A 4 -72.11 -25.90 -50.73
CA PRO A 4 -72.11 -24.85 -49.73
C PRO A 4 -70.72 -24.69 -49.09
N SER A 5 -70.40 -23.42 -48.80
CA SER A 5 -69.17 -22.99 -48.12
C SER A 5 -69.26 -23.32 -46.65
N ILE A 6 -68.24 -24.06 -46.14
CA ILE A 6 -68.05 -24.31 -44.72
C ILE A 6 -67.21 -23.17 -44.15
N VAL A 7 -67.79 -22.35 -43.26
CA VAL A 7 -67.09 -21.33 -42.44
C VAL A 7 -66.44 -22.03 -41.23
N ARG A 8 -65.12 -22.08 -41.19
CA ARG A 8 -64.34 -22.50 -40.00
C ARG A 8 -64.14 -21.32 -39.10
N PHE A 9 -64.76 -21.35 -37.94
CA PHE A 9 -64.41 -20.47 -36.83
C PHE A 9 -63.04 -20.88 -36.23
N VAL A 10 -62.04 -20.00 -36.32
CA VAL A 10 -60.75 -20.15 -35.59
C VAL A 10 -60.90 -19.36 -34.31
N LEU A 11 -60.91 -20.06 -33.17
CA LEU A 11 -60.90 -19.48 -31.84
C LEU A 11 -59.41 -19.12 -31.49
N PRO A 12 -59.06 -17.87 -31.13
CA PRO A 12 -57.70 -17.57 -30.70
C PRO A 12 -57.48 -18.08 -29.26
N LEU A 13 -56.56 -19.04 -29.11
CA LEU A 13 -56.08 -19.51 -27.84
C LEU A 13 -55.12 -18.42 -27.27
N MET A 14 -55.61 -17.58 -26.35
CA MET A 14 -54.74 -16.69 -25.58
C MET A 14 -53.90 -17.51 -24.60
N LEU A 15 -52.60 -17.67 -24.92
CA LEU A 15 -51.61 -18.19 -24.01
C LEU A 15 -51.29 -17.09 -22.97
N ALA A 16 -51.84 -17.17 -21.78
CA ALA A 16 -51.46 -16.35 -20.65
C ALA A 16 -50.05 -16.82 -20.20
N LEU A 17 -49.00 -16.11 -20.63
CA LEU A 17 -47.68 -16.22 -19.98
C LEU A 17 -47.82 -15.67 -18.56
N GLY A 18 -48.01 -16.54 -17.60
CA GLY A 18 -47.82 -16.23 -16.20
C GLY A 18 -46.33 -15.87 -15.95
N LEU A 19 -46.06 -14.60 -15.70
CA LEU A 19 -44.82 -14.19 -15.07
C LEU A 19 -44.72 -14.88 -13.71
N VAL A 20 -43.94 -15.94 -13.64
CA VAL A 20 -43.52 -16.51 -12.35
C VAL A 20 -42.54 -15.50 -11.77
N GLU A 21 -43.04 -14.58 -10.95
CA GLU A 21 -42.19 -13.83 -10.02
C GLU A 21 -41.55 -14.86 -9.08
N THR A 22 -40.28 -15.20 -9.31
CA THR A 22 -39.49 -15.94 -8.35
C THR A 22 -39.29 -15.01 -7.16
N THR A 23 -40.16 -15.10 -6.16
CA THR A 23 -39.93 -14.50 -4.83
C THR A 23 -38.71 -15.20 -4.27
N HIS A 24 -37.53 -14.59 -4.43
CA HIS A 24 -36.35 -15.01 -3.68
C HIS A 24 -36.67 -14.74 -2.22
N ALA A 25 -36.68 -15.78 -1.39
CA ALA A 25 -36.79 -15.63 0.04
C ALA A 25 -35.71 -14.65 0.52
N ALA A 26 -36.06 -13.74 1.41
CA ALA A 26 -35.13 -12.80 2.00
C ALA A 26 -33.95 -13.57 2.63
N PRO A 27 -32.69 -13.20 2.35
CA PRO A 27 -31.55 -13.91 2.91
C PRO A 27 -31.48 -13.67 4.42
N ASP A 28 -31.31 -14.74 5.22
CA ASP A 28 -30.88 -14.57 6.61
C ASP A 28 -29.48 -13.98 6.65
N ALA A 29 -29.23 -13.05 7.59
CA ALA A 29 -27.97 -12.38 7.75
C ALA A 29 -27.47 -12.41 9.22
N ASP A 30 -26.16 -12.38 9.41
CA ASP A 30 -25.58 -12.13 10.74
C ASP A 30 -25.64 -10.63 11.06
N VAL A 31 -25.31 -9.79 10.06
CA VAL A 31 -25.33 -8.33 10.16
C VAL A 31 -26.05 -7.73 8.97
N LEU A 32 -26.92 -6.75 9.23
CA LEU A 32 -27.56 -5.93 8.21
C LEU A 32 -27.19 -4.46 8.44
N LEU A 33 -26.48 -3.88 7.47
CA LEU A 33 -26.18 -2.45 7.40
C LEU A 33 -27.30 -1.79 6.62
N GLN A 34 -28.09 -0.89 7.24
CA GLN A 34 -29.27 -0.27 6.63
C GLN A 34 -29.09 1.22 6.39
N ASN A 35 -29.77 1.74 5.37
CA ASN A 35 -29.93 3.18 5.09
C ASN A 35 -28.62 3.94 4.85
N GLY A 36 -27.56 3.25 4.40
CA GLY A 36 -26.27 3.88 4.16
C GLY A 36 -26.09 4.32 2.71
N THR A 37 -25.23 5.29 2.49
CA THR A 37 -24.75 5.63 1.14
C THR A 37 -23.64 4.65 0.75
N ILE A 38 -23.89 3.80 -0.24
CA ILE A 38 -22.94 2.79 -0.70
C ILE A 38 -22.01 3.41 -1.74
N ILE A 39 -20.69 3.28 -1.51
CA ILE A 39 -19.62 3.53 -2.49
C ILE A 39 -18.87 2.22 -2.69
N ASP A 40 -19.20 1.51 -3.73
CA ASP A 40 -18.94 0.08 -3.90
C ASP A 40 -17.50 -0.30 -4.31
N GLY A 41 -16.60 0.67 -4.45
CA GLY A 41 -15.20 0.48 -4.85
C GLY A 41 -14.97 0.50 -6.37
N THR A 42 -16.01 0.59 -7.19
CA THR A 42 -15.87 0.68 -8.66
C THR A 42 -15.44 2.06 -9.16
N GLY A 43 -15.64 3.10 -8.35
CA GLY A 43 -15.51 4.51 -8.75
C GLY A 43 -16.78 5.07 -9.40
N GLY A 44 -17.86 4.27 -9.43
CA GLY A 44 -19.19 4.66 -9.92
C GLY A 44 -19.92 5.63 -8.98
N LYS A 45 -21.12 6.04 -9.36
CA LYS A 45 -21.95 6.94 -8.56
C LYS A 45 -22.36 6.28 -7.24
N PRO A 46 -22.31 7.01 -6.12
CA PRO A 46 -22.88 6.54 -4.85
C PRO A 46 -24.38 6.32 -4.96
N TYR A 47 -24.90 5.38 -4.20
CA TYR A 47 -26.34 5.10 -4.12
C TYR A 47 -26.76 4.71 -2.71
N GLU A 48 -27.98 5.03 -2.32
CA GLU A 48 -28.56 4.61 -1.05
C GLU A 48 -28.91 3.13 -1.09
N GLY A 49 -28.68 2.42 0.02
CA GLY A 49 -28.99 0.99 0.07
C GLY A 49 -28.55 0.31 1.35
N ASN A 50 -28.74 -1.01 1.34
CA ASN A 50 -28.42 -1.87 2.46
C ASN A 50 -27.36 -2.91 2.05
N VAL A 51 -26.63 -3.46 3.03
CA VAL A 51 -25.67 -4.55 2.83
C VAL A 51 -25.93 -5.63 3.87
N ALA A 52 -26.23 -6.85 3.42
CA ALA A 52 -26.44 -8.01 4.29
C ALA A 52 -25.17 -8.89 4.30
N ILE A 53 -24.70 -9.25 5.47
CA ILE A 53 -23.50 -10.05 5.70
C ILE A 53 -23.89 -11.33 6.41
N ARG A 54 -23.43 -12.49 5.90
CA ARG A 54 -23.60 -13.80 6.51
C ARG A 54 -22.36 -14.65 6.28
N ASP A 55 -21.93 -15.37 7.31
CA ASP A 55 -20.78 -16.30 7.26
C ASP A 55 -19.50 -15.66 6.68
N GLY A 56 -19.30 -14.37 7.00
CA GLY A 56 -18.13 -13.61 6.56
C GLY A 56 -18.17 -13.13 5.11
N ARG A 57 -19.32 -13.24 4.43
CA ARG A 57 -19.53 -12.80 3.04
C ARG A 57 -20.69 -11.82 2.94
N ILE A 58 -20.65 -10.98 1.91
CA ILE A 58 -21.78 -10.14 1.50
C ILE A 58 -22.75 -11.03 0.73
N VAL A 59 -23.97 -11.18 1.24
CA VAL A 59 -25.00 -12.05 0.63
C VAL A 59 -26.07 -11.28 -0.14
N ALA A 60 -26.26 -9.97 0.15
CA ALA A 60 -27.15 -9.10 -0.61
C ALA A 60 -26.70 -7.65 -0.51
N VAL A 61 -26.97 -6.86 -1.57
CA VAL A 61 -26.65 -5.43 -1.66
C VAL A 61 -27.83 -4.68 -2.29
N GLY A 62 -28.09 -3.45 -1.83
CA GLY A 62 -29.16 -2.59 -2.35
C GLY A 62 -30.54 -3.02 -1.84
N ASP A 63 -31.56 -2.88 -2.67
CA ASP A 63 -32.98 -3.12 -2.30
C ASP A 63 -33.25 -4.57 -1.90
N VAL A 64 -32.55 -5.53 -2.49
CA VAL A 64 -32.68 -6.97 -2.15
C VAL A 64 -32.31 -7.23 -0.69
N ALA A 65 -31.36 -6.47 -0.15
CA ALA A 65 -30.97 -6.58 1.25
C ALA A 65 -32.01 -6.03 2.22
N THR A 66 -32.97 -5.22 1.76
CA THR A 66 -34.01 -4.60 2.62
C THR A 66 -34.93 -5.65 3.28
N ALA A 67 -35.15 -6.79 2.61
CA ALA A 67 -35.99 -7.87 3.11
C ALA A 67 -35.21 -8.87 4.01
N ALA A 68 -33.89 -8.70 4.22
CA ALA A 68 -33.09 -9.61 5.01
C ALA A 68 -33.48 -9.56 6.48
N THR A 69 -33.62 -10.75 7.11
CA THR A 69 -33.67 -10.87 8.58
C THR A 69 -32.24 -10.98 9.10
N ALA A 70 -31.90 -10.28 10.18
CA ALA A 70 -30.53 -10.26 10.70
C ALA A 70 -30.48 -10.42 12.22
N LYS A 71 -29.39 -11.06 12.70
CA LYS A 71 -29.09 -11.13 14.16
C LYS A 71 -28.78 -9.75 14.72
N GLN A 72 -28.11 -8.90 13.94
CA GLN A 72 -27.76 -7.52 14.28
C GLN A 72 -28.09 -6.59 13.11
N THR A 73 -28.81 -5.52 13.38
CA THR A 73 -29.09 -4.45 12.41
C THR A 73 -28.40 -3.17 12.87
N ILE A 74 -27.70 -2.51 11.94
CA ILE A 74 -26.98 -1.26 12.17
C ILE A 74 -27.55 -0.21 11.23
N ASP A 75 -28.11 0.86 11.80
CA ASP A 75 -28.57 2.01 11.01
C ASP A 75 -27.36 2.86 10.58
N CYS A 76 -27.13 2.93 9.28
CA CYS A 76 -26.04 3.67 8.63
C CYS A 76 -26.51 4.99 8.00
N LYS A 77 -27.68 5.52 8.41
CA LYS A 77 -28.21 6.77 7.87
C LYS A 77 -27.21 7.92 8.01
N GLY A 78 -26.84 8.54 6.88
CA GLY A 78 -25.85 9.61 6.81
C GLY A 78 -24.40 9.13 6.88
N LEU A 79 -24.16 7.82 6.92
CA LEU A 79 -22.84 7.19 6.87
C LEU A 79 -22.55 6.63 5.47
N ILE A 80 -21.27 6.45 5.17
CA ILE A 80 -20.78 5.79 3.96
C ILE A 80 -20.50 4.33 4.27
N ILE A 81 -21.03 3.42 3.45
CA ILE A 81 -20.67 2.00 3.43
C ILE A 81 -19.73 1.76 2.24
N SER A 82 -18.54 1.27 2.50
CA SER A 82 -17.49 1.07 1.50
C SER A 82 -16.76 -0.26 1.74
N PRO A 83 -16.08 -0.84 0.73
CA PRO A 83 -15.13 -1.90 1.00
C PRO A 83 -14.06 -1.43 1.98
N GLY A 84 -13.55 -2.31 2.82
CA GLY A 84 -12.39 -2.04 3.67
C GLY A 84 -11.16 -1.68 2.83
N PHE A 85 -10.37 -0.73 3.29
CA PHE A 85 -9.24 -0.21 2.52
C PHE A 85 -8.10 -1.22 2.45
N ILE A 86 -7.42 -1.26 1.29
CA ILE A 86 -6.27 -2.12 1.00
C ILE A 86 -5.05 -1.22 0.82
N ASP A 87 -4.11 -1.33 1.73
CA ASP A 87 -2.83 -0.62 1.67
C ASP A 87 -1.81 -1.43 0.87
N LEU A 88 -1.54 -1.02 -0.38
CA LEU A 88 -0.60 -1.71 -1.27
C LEU A 88 0.86 -1.59 -0.87
N HIS A 89 1.19 -0.60 -0.02
CA HIS A 89 2.57 -0.29 0.31
C HIS A 89 2.75 -0.15 1.81
N ASN A 90 3.23 -1.22 2.46
CA ASN A 90 3.35 -1.29 3.89
C ASN A 90 4.63 -1.99 4.34
N HIS A 91 5.20 -1.56 5.47
CA HIS A 91 6.44 -2.07 6.06
C HIS A 91 6.23 -2.69 7.44
N SER A 92 5.09 -3.38 7.62
CA SER A 92 4.77 -4.03 8.90
C SER A 92 5.40 -5.41 9.08
N ASP A 93 6.23 -5.89 8.16
CA ASP A 93 6.79 -7.25 8.11
C ASP A 93 7.28 -7.78 9.47
N ASN A 94 8.01 -6.95 10.21
CA ASN A 94 8.57 -7.33 11.51
C ASN A 94 7.69 -6.91 12.69
N THR A 95 6.90 -5.84 12.52
CA THR A 95 6.08 -5.31 13.62
C THR A 95 4.78 -6.08 13.79
N ILE A 96 4.20 -6.58 12.69
CA ILE A 96 2.90 -7.27 12.69
C ILE A 96 2.93 -8.62 13.42
N THR A 97 4.08 -9.26 13.54
CA THR A 97 4.25 -10.51 14.32
C THR A 97 4.59 -10.26 15.78
N SER A 98 4.83 -9.00 16.17
CA SER A 98 5.10 -8.61 17.55
C SER A 98 3.81 -8.46 18.37
N LYS A 99 3.87 -8.67 19.68
CA LYS A 99 2.73 -8.48 20.58
C LYS A 99 2.15 -7.05 20.50
N ALA A 100 2.99 -6.04 20.35
CA ALA A 100 2.58 -4.64 20.29
C ALA A 100 1.95 -4.26 18.95
N GLY A 101 2.50 -4.77 17.82
CA GLY A 101 2.09 -4.39 16.47
C GLY A 101 0.97 -5.25 15.86
N ARG A 102 0.78 -6.50 16.31
CA ARG A 102 -0.11 -7.46 15.64
C ARG A 102 -1.59 -7.06 15.60
N SER A 103 -2.04 -6.19 16.51
CA SER A 103 -3.42 -5.67 16.49
C SER A 103 -3.67 -4.70 15.34
N ALA A 104 -2.61 -4.08 14.77
CA ALA A 104 -2.67 -3.10 13.69
C ALA A 104 -3.69 -1.97 13.91
N ARG A 105 -3.94 -1.57 15.16
CA ARG A 105 -4.97 -0.58 15.52
C ARG A 105 -4.83 0.74 14.75
N CYS A 106 -3.59 1.17 14.48
CA CYS A 106 -3.33 2.38 13.70
C CYS A 106 -3.85 2.30 12.26
N TYR A 107 -4.01 1.11 11.68
CA TYR A 107 -4.61 0.88 10.37
C TYR A 107 -6.11 0.62 10.45
N LEU A 108 -6.56 -0.14 11.44
CA LEU A 108 -8.00 -0.37 11.64
C LEU A 108 -8.75 0.95 11.82
N THR A 109 -8.22 1.90 12.61
CA THR A 109 -8.83 3.23 12.82
C THR A 109 -8.84 4.10 11.56
N GLN A 110 -8.06 3.76 10.54
CA GLN A 110 -8.11 4.39 9.22
C GLN A 110 -9.12 3.72 8.27
N GLY A 111 -9.72 2.59 8.65
CA GLY A 111 -10.62 1.80 7.79
C GLY A 111 -9.93 0.73 6.94
N CYS A 112 -8.64 0.45 7.18
CA CYS A 112 -7.91 -0.58 6.48
C CYS A 112 -8.30 -1.97 6.98
N THR A 113 -8.43 -2.92 6.05
CA THR A 113 -8.66 -4.35 6.32
C THR A 113 -7.55 -5.24 5.79
N THR A 114 -6.69 -4.72 4.90
CA THR A 114 -5.60 -5.48 4.28
C THR A 114 -4.35 -4.61 4.12
N LEU A 115 -3.19 -5.15 4.46
CA LEU A 115 -1.87 -4.57 4.20
C LEU A 115 -1.07 -5.48 3.29
N VAL A 116 -0.36 -4.90 2.33
CA VAL A 116 0.63 -5.60 1.49
C VAL A 116 2.01 -5.24 2.00
N THR A 117 2.74 -6.23 2.48
CA THR A 117 4.08 -6.09 3.08
C THR A 117 5.16 -6.64 2.16
N GLY A 118 6.44 -6.54 2.56
CA GLY A 118 7.57 -6.94 1.72
C GLY A 118 7.90 -5.93 0.63
N ASN A 119 7.57 -4.66 0.83
CA ASN A 119 7.81 -3.58 -0.13
C ASN A 119 9.27 -3.07 -0.12
N CYS A 120 9.63 -2.26 -1.11
CA CYS A 120 10.94 -1.64 -1.29
C CYS A 120 12.13 -2.62 -1.20
N GLY A 121 11.94 -3.87 -1.64
CA GLY A 121 12.98 -4.89 -1.67
C GLY A 121 13.46 -5.38 -0.30
N GLY A 122 12.90 -4.86 0.79
CA GLY A 122 13.24 -5.25 2.15
C GLY A 122 12.12 -6.04 2.85
N GLY A 123 12.47 -6.89 3.83
CA GLY A 123 11.50 -7.62 4.62
C GLY A 123 11.74 -9.12 4.72
N ARG A 124 10.68 -9.87 4.98
CA ARG A 124 10.71 -11.32 5.23
C ARG A 124 10.75 -12.09 3.91
N ALA A 125 11.94 -12.59 3.53
CA ALA A 125 12.13 -13.35 2.29
C ALA A 125 11.61 -14.80 2.35
N ASP A 126 11.45 -15.38 3.52
CA ASP A 126 10.81 -16.69 3.73
C ASP A 126 9.30 -16.50 3.89
N ILE A 127 8.60 -16.50 2.78
CA ILE A 127 7.16 -16.20 2.69
C ILE A 127 6.33 -17.23 3.45
N GLY A 128 6.66 -18.50 3.29
CA GLY A 128 5.94 -19.61 3.95
C GLY A 128 5.99 -19.47 5.46
N LYS A 129 7.20 -19.35 6.00
CA LYS A 129 7.43 -19.19 7.44
C LYS A 129 6.75 -17.92 7.98
N PHE A 130 6.77 -16.82 7.24
CA PHE A 130 6.11 -15.58 7.65
C PHE A 130 4.59 -15.74 7.76
N TYR A 131 3.96 -16.36 6.77
CA TYR A 131 2.53 -16.63 6.80
C TYR A 131 2.13 -17.64 7.88
N ASP A 132 2.95 -18.64 8.15
CA ASP A 132 2.71 -19.61 9.23
C ASP A 132 2.81 -18.93 10.61
N GLU A 133 3.79 -18.05 10.79
CA GLU A 133 3.94 -17.24 12.01
C GLU A 133 2.73 -16.31 12.23
N LEU A 134 2.20 -15.70 11.16
CA LEU A 134 0.99 -14.89 11.24
C LEU A 134 -0.25 -15.72 11.60
N ALA A 135 -0.37 -16.92 11.04
CA ALA A 135 -1.49 -17.82 11.34
C ALA A 135 -1.44 -18.30 12.79
N GLU A 136 -0.25 -18.60 13.32
CA GLU A 136 -0.04 -19.05 14.70
C GLU A 136 -0.30 -17.92 15.71
N LYS A 137 0.30 -16.74 15.50
CA LYS A 137 0.24 -15.62 16.45
C LYS A 137 -1.07 -14.83 16.36
N GLY A 138 -1.78 -14.91 15.25
CA GLY A 138 -2.92 -14.07 14.91
C GLY A 138 -2.54 -12.63 14.56
N THR A 139 -3.36 -11.97 13.77
CA THR A 139 -3.21 -10.58 13.37
C THR A 139 -4.55 -9.86 13.34
N GLY A 140 -4.59 -8.57 13.69
CA GLY A 140 -5.81 -7.76 13.65
C GLY A 140 -6.25 -7.40 12.24
N ILE A 141 -5.38 -7.53 11.24
CA ILE A 141 -5.61 -7.12 9.85
C ILE A 141 -5.12 -8.19 8.88
N ASN A 142 -5.70 -8.27 7.67
CA ASN A 142 -5.23 -9.20 6.65
C ASN A 142 -3.84 -8.80 6.11
N ILE A 143 -2.98 -9.77 5.85
CA ILE A 143 -1.61 -9.55 5.35
C ILE A 143 -1.40 -10.31 4.05
N ALA A 144 -1.08 -9.59 2.99
CA ALA A 144 -0.48 -10.10 1.76
C ALA A 144 1.03 -9.75 1.75
N GLN A 145 1.85 -10.55 1.06
CA GLN A 145 3.31 -10.38 1.07
C GLN A 145 3.86 -10.39 -0.35
N LEU A 146 4.84 -9.50 -0.62
CA LEU A 146 5.70 -9.55 -1.80
C LEU A 146 7.02 -10.23 -1.47
N VAL A 147 7.68 -10.83 -2.48
CA VAL A 147 9.06 -11.31 -2.33
C VAL A 147 9.99 -10.09 -2.35
N PRO A 148 10.75 -9.79 -1.29
CA PRO A 148 11.64 -8.66 -1.24
C PRO A 148 12.97 -8.98 -1.95
N GLN A 149 13.21 -8.44 -3.15
CA GLN A 149 14.39 -8.76 -3.98
C GLN A 149 15.71 -8.40 -3.28
N GLY A 150 15.78 -7.26 -2.60
CA GLY A 150 16.99 -6.87 -1.87
C GLY A 150 17.36 -7.88 -0.77
N SER A 151 16.36 -8.36 -0.01
CA SER A 151 16.60 -9.41 1.00
C SER A 151 16.98 -10.77 0.38
N VAL A 152 16.45 -11.10 -0.81
CA VAL A 152 16.88 -12.29 -1.57
C VAL A 152 18.33 -12.12 -2.03
N ARG A 153 18.69 -10.95 -2.56
CA ARG A 153 20.05 -10.63 -3.00
C ARG A 153 21.04 -10.67 -1.85
N GLU A 154 20.69 -10.07 -0.72
CA GLU A 154 21.51 -10.09 0.50
C GLU A 154 21.78 -11.51 0.99
N LYS A 155 20.78 -12.38 0.95
CA LYS A 155 20.90 -13.79 1.36
C LYS A 155 21.87 -14.58 0.48
N VAL A 156 21.99 -14.24 -0.81
CA VAL A 156 22.84 -14.98 -1.78
C VAL A 156 24.23 -14.36 -1.90
N MET A 157 24.33 -13.04 -1.90
CA MET A 157 25.54 -12.30 -2.21
C MET A 157 26.03 -11.38 -1.09
N GLY A 158 25.23 -11.19 -0.01
CA GLY A 158 25.53 -10.11 0.94
C GLY A 158 25.30 -8.73 0.34
N ASN A 159 25.98 -7.73 0.91
CA ASN A 159 25.86 -6.32 0.49
C ASN A 159 27.04 -5.91 -0.42
N GLU A 160 27.45 -6.79 -1.34
CA GLU A 160 28.57 -6.57 -2.25
C GLU A 160 28.18 -5.76 -3.49
N LEU A 161 29.02 -4.77 -3.86
CA LEU A 161 28.87 -3.94 -5.04
C LEU A 161 29.45 -4.65 -6.28
N ARG A 162 28.77 -5.69 -6.75
CA ARG A 162 29.11 -6.41 -7.99
C ARG A 162 27.88 -7.07 -8.61
N ALA A 163 27.98 -7.45 -9.87
CA ALA A 163 26.98 -8.31 -10.50
C ALA A 163 27.02 -9.73 -9.93
N PRO A 164 25.89 -10.47 -9.94
CA PRO A 164 25.85 -11.88 -9.59
C PRO A 164 26.59 -12.74 -10.62
N THR A 165 27.19 -13.81 -10.16
CA THR A 165 27.59 -14.91 -11.04
C THR A 165 26.34 -15.63 -11.58
N PRO A 166 26.44 -16.40 -12.69
CA PRO A 166 25.30 -17.18 -13.18
C PRO A 166 24.70 -18.14 -12.13
N ALA A 167 25.53 -18.68 -11.23
CA ALA A 167 25.09 -19.57 -10.16
C ALA A 167 24.30 -18.81 -9.09
N GLU A 168 24.75 -17.62 -8.68
CA GLU A 168 24.07 -16.75 -7.73
C GLU A 168 22.74 -16.24 -8.29
N LEU A 169 22.72 -15.82 -9.57
CA LEU A 169 21.48 -15.42 -10.24
C LEU A 169 20.45 -16.55 -10.24
N LYS A 170 20.87 -17.78 -10.58
CA LYS A 170 20.00 -18.94 -10.54
C LYS A 170 19.50 -19.25 -9.13
N GLN A 171 20.33 -19.04 -8.11
CA GLN A 171 19.94 -19.21 -6.70
C GLN A 171 18.89 -18.16 -6.28
N MET A 172 19.07 -16.89 -6.69
CA MET A 172 18.06 -15.85 -6.45
C MET A 172 16.73 -16.18 -7.14
N GLN A 173 16.77 -16.60 -8.41
CA GLN A 173 15.57 -17.05 -9.14
C GLN A 173 14.84 -18.18 -8.42
N ALA A 174 15.58 -19.17 -7.89
CA ALA A 174 14.99 -20.28 -7.15
C ALA A 174 14.32 -19.83 -5.84
N LEU A 175 14.93 -18.88 -5.12
CA LEU A 175 14.34 -18.31 -3.89
C LEU A 175 13.06 -17.49 -4.20
N VAL A 176 13.07 -16.71 -5.29
CA VAL A 176 11.89 -15.97 -5.75
C VAL A 176 10.77 -16.92 -6.15
N ASP A 177 11.09 -17.98 -6.89
CA ASP A 177 10.13 -19.03 -7.29
C ASP A 177 9.49 -19.72 -6.07
N ALA A 178 10.30 -20.09 -5.10
CA ALA A 178 9.82 -20.67 -3.84
C ALA A 178 8.88 -19.71 -3.09
N GLY A 179 9.22 -18.42 -3.02
CA GLY A 179 8.35 -17.41 -2.42
C GLY A 179 6.99 -17.28 -3.13
N MET A 180 6.98 -17.31 -4.45
CA MET A 180 5.74 -17.31 -5.24
C MET A 180 4.91 -18.58 -5.02
N GLN A 181 5.54 -19.76 -4.94
CA GLN A 181 4.86 -21.02 -4.60
C GLN A 181 4.26 -21.01 -3.21
N GLN A 182 4.90 -20.33 -2.27
CA GLN A 182 4.42 -20.17 -0.89
C GLN A 182 3.29 -19.16 -0.75
N GLY A 183 2.88 -18.50 -1.84
CA GLY A 183 1.72 -17.60 -1.88
C GLY A 183 2.04 -16.12 -1.86
N ALA A 184 3.25 -15.71 -2.27
CA ALA A 184 3.54 -14.29 -2.51
C ALA A 184 2.71 -13.75 -3.69
N TRP A 185 2.39 -12.44 -3.64
CA TRP A 185 1.58 -11.78 -4.66
C TRP A 185 2.39 -11.21 -5.81
N GLY A 186 3.69 -10.99 -5.61
CA GLY A 186 4.61 -10.43 -6.58
C GLY A 186 6.00 -10.30 -6.00
N ILE A 187 6.82 -9.46 -6.62
CA ILE A 187 8.17 -9.12 -6.19
C ILE A 187 8.28 -7.61 -5.98
N SER A 188 9.07 -7.19 -5.01
CA SER A 188 9.39 -5.78 -4.80
C SER A 188 10.88 -5.51 -4.89
N THR A 189 11.23 -4.32 -5.35
CA THR A 189 12.59 -3.78 -5.32
C THR A 189 12.66 -2.45 -4.59
N GLY A 190 13.83 -2.14 -4.03
CA GLY A 190 14.16 -0.84 -3.46
C GLY A 190 15.51 -0.40 -3.98
N LEU A 191 15.50 0.24 -5.17
CA LEU A 191 16.70 0.52 -5.94
C LEU A 191 17.49 1.72 -5.40
N GLN A 192 17.01 2.33 -4.33
CA GLN A 192 17.76 3.30 -3.54
C GLN A 192 18.51 2.64 -2.36
N TYR A 193 18.17 1.40 -2.00
CA TYR A 193 18.69 0.73 -0.80
C TYR A 193 19.66 -0.39 -1.17
N VAL A 194 20.76 -0.49 -0.37
CA VAL A 194 21.72 -1.60 -0.49
C VAL A 194 21.10 -2.87 0.09
N PRO A 195 21.27 -4.04 -0.59
CA PRO A 195 22.01 -4.27 -1.82
C PRO A 195 21.19 -4.15 -3.12
N GLY A 196 19.88 -3.82 -3.04
CA GLY A 196 19.00 -3.71 -4.21
C GLY A 196 19.51 -2.68 -5.22
N SER A 197 20.09 -1.57 -4.76
CA SER A 197 20.63 -0.50 -5.60
C SER A 197 21.80 -0.95 -6.50
N PHE A 198 22.47 -2.03 -6.14
CA PHE A 198 23.59 -2.60 -6.93
C PHE A 198 23.12 -3.50 -8.06
N ALA A 199 21.84 -3.92 -8.05
CA ALA A 199 21.26 -4.71 -9.11
C ALA A 199 21.12 -3.85 -10.39
N LYS A 200 21.56 -4.40 -11.52
CA LYS A 200 21.35 -3.82 -12.84
C LYS A 200 20.01 -4.26 -13.40
N THR A 201 19.53 -3.56 -14.41
CA THR A 201 18.23 -3.81 -15.05
C THR A 201 18.10 -5.24 -15.59
N ASP A 202 19.18 -5.81 -16.16
CA ASP A 202 19.21 -7.19 -16.65
C ASP A 202 19.05 -8.23 -15.51
N GLU A 203 19.70 -8.02 -14.35
CA GLU A 203 19.50 -8.83 -13.16
C GLU A 203 18.03 -8.77 -12.69
N LEU A 204 17.47 -7.54 -12.65
CA LEU A 204 16.08 -7.32 -12.22
C LEU A 204 15.06 -7.97 -13.15
N ILE A 205 15.29 -7.90 -14.48
CA ILE A 205 14.48 -8.61 -15.48
C ILE A 205 14.54 -10.11 -15.22
N ALA A 206 15.74 -10.68 -15.10
CA ALA A 206 15.93 -12.11 -14.96
C ALA A 206 15.27 -12.71 -13.71
N VAL A 207 15.27 -12.00 -12.57
CA VAL A 207 14.58 -12.47 -11.35
C VAL A 207 13.07 -12.22 -11.43
N SER A 208 12.64 -11.16 -12.13
CA SER A 208 11.23 -10.79 -12.27
C SER A 208 10.48 -11.69 -13.26
N GLU A 209 11.16 -12.24 -14.29
CA GLU A 209 10.57 -13.22 -15.21
C GLU A 209 9.97 -14.43 -14.49
N VAL A 210 10.58 -14.86 -13.39
CA VAL A 210 10.07 -15.97 -12.57
C VAL A 210 8.70 -15.64 -12.02
N VAL A 211 8.52 -14.39 -11.56
CA VAL A 211 7.26 -13.87 -11.01
C VAL A 211 6.21 -13.69 -12.11
N GLY A 212 6.63 -13.16 -13.27
CA GLY A 212 5.75 -13.00 -14.45
C GLY A 212 5.16 -14.33 -14.91
N LYS A 213 5.97 -15.39 -15.01
CA LYS A 213 5.54 -16.76 -15.35
C LYS A 213 4.51 -17.32 -14.36
N ARG A 214 4.52 -16.85 -13.12
CA ARG A 214 3.53 -17.23 -12.10
C ARG A 214 2.37 -16.24 -11.98
N GLY A 215 2.31 -15.23 -12.88
CA GLY A 215 1.23 -14.23 -12.93
C GLY A 215 1.24 -13.22 -11.78
N GLY A 216 2.35 -12.99 -11.11
CA GLY A 216 2.54 -11.93 -10.13
C GLY A 216 2.80 -10.56 -10.78
N PHE A 217 3.13 -9.55 -9.98
CA PHE A 217 3.48 -8.20 -10.44
C PHE A 217 4.80 -7.72 -9.83
N TYR A 218 5.40 -6.71 -10.44
CA TYR A 218 6.63 -6.06 -10.00
C TYR A 218 6.30 -4.74 -9.32
N ALA A 219 6.73 -4.50 -8.07
CA ALA A 219 6.62 -3.23 -7.38
C ALA A 219 8.01 -2.62 -7.14
N SER A 220 8.18 -1.32 -7.34
CA SER A 220 9.50 -0.70 -7.22
C SER A 220 9.46 0.63 -6.48
N HIS A 221 10.19 0.70 -5.36
CA HIS A 221 10.85 1.94 -4.98
C HIS A 221 11.95 2.18 -6.00
N ILE A 222 11.73 3.11 -6.90
CA ILE A 222 12.58 3.36 -8.07
C ILE A 222 13.97 3.85 -7.67
N ARG A 223 14.91 3.84 -8.61
CA ARG A 223 16.33 4.11 -8.36
C ARG A 223 16.60 5.52 -7.86
N ASP A 224 15.91 6.50 -8.41
CA ASP A 224 15.94 7.90 -7.97
C ASP A 224 14.56 8.56 -8.17
N GLU A 225 14.11 9.24 -7.15
CA GLU A 225 12.85 9.98 -7.15
C GLU A 225 13.08 11.49 -7.37
N GLY A 226 14.27 11.88 -7.78
CA GLY A 226 14.72 13.26 -7.91
C GLY A 226 15.36 13.57 -9.25
N ASP A 227 16.67 13.62 -9.28
CA ASP A 227 17.44 14.14 -10.42
C ASP A 227 17.25 13.30 -11.68
N THR A 228 17.19 11.95 -11.54
CA THR A 228 16.99 10.97 -12.61
C THR A 228 15.64 10.22 -12.48
N LEU A 229 14.59 10.95 -12.08
CA LEU A 229 13.24 10.39 -11.94
C LEU A 229 12.74 9.76 -13.24
N LEU A 230 12.95 10.40 -14.39
CA LEU A 230 12.40 9.93 -15.67
C LEU A 230 13.08 8.65 -16.12
N GLU A 231 14.39 8.59 -16.02
CA GLU A 231 15.19 7.39 -16.31
C GLU A 231 14.81 6.23 -15.40
N SER A 232 14.48 6.51 -14.13
CA SER A 232 14.01 5.50 -13.19
C SER A 232 12.62 4.96 -13.55
N ILE A 233 11.74 5.78 -14.12
CA ILE A 233 10.44 5.33 -14.67
C ILE A 233 10.66 4.48 -15.93
N GLU A 234 11.59 4.89 -16.83
CA GLU A 234 11.94 4.11 -18.01
C GLU A 234 12.49 2.73 -17.62
N GLU A 235 13.32 2.62 -16.56
CA GLU A 235 13.79 1.34 -16.01
C GLU A 235 12.64 0.43 -15.58
N VAL A 236 11.63 0.96 -14.87
CA VAL A 236 10.42 0.17 -14.49
C VAL A 236 9.68 -0.32 -15.74
N ILE A 237 9.54 0.53 -16.77
CA ILE A 237 8.90 0.17 -18.04
C ILE A 237 9.69 -0.93 -18.76
N GLU A 238 11.02 -0.85 -18.76
CA GLU A 238 11.91 -1.86 -19.34
C GLU A 238 11.78 -3.20 -18.61
N ILE A 239 11.78 -3.20 -17.27
CA ILE A 239 11.60 -4.41 -16.47
C ILE A 239 10.23 -5.04 -16.74
N ALA A 240 9.15 -4.23 -16.78
CA ALA A 240 7.81 -4.73 -17.08
C ALA A 240 7.73 -5.42 -18.44
N LYS A 241 8.38 -4.84 -19.47
CA LYS A 241 8.47 -5.41 -20.82
C LYS A 241 9.29 -6.70 -20.83
N GLY A 242 10.52 -6.64 -20.29
CA GLY A 242 11.46 -7.76 -20.30
C GLY A 242 10.95 -8.98 -19.52
N ALA A 243 10.31 -8.75 -18.37
CA ALA A 243 9.75 -9.80 -17.55
C ALA A 243 8.29 -10.20 -17.90
N HIS A 244 7.69 -9.56 -18.93
CA HIS A 244 6.32 -9.81 -19.40
C HIS A 244 5.26 -9.78 -18.27
N MET A 245 5.30 -8.77 -17.41
CA MET A 245 4.45 -8.70 -16.22
C MET A 245 3.92 -7.28 -15.92
N PRO A 246 2.82 -7.14 -15.17
CA PRO A 246 2.40 -5.84 -14.65
C PRO A 246 3.46 -5.22 -13.74
N ALA A 247 3.57 -3.88 -13.75
CA ALA A 247 4.45 -3.16 -12.84
C ALA A 247 3.71 -2.10 -12.03
N HIS A 248 4.28 -1.75 -10.88
CA HIS A 248 3.75 -0.78 -9.94
C HIS A 248 4.87 0.12 -9.43
N VAL A 249 4.74 1.41 -9.65
CA VAL A 249 5.69 2.42 -9.13
C VAL A 249 5.27 2.77 -7.70
N SER A 250 6.09 2.41 -6.75
CA SER A 250 5.87 2.71 -5.34
C SER A 250 5.94 4.22 -5.08
N HIS A 251 5.03 4.77 -4.27
CA HIS A 251 4.99 6.14 -3.74
C HIS A 251 5.47 7.23 -4.74
N LEU A 252 4.86 7.26 -5.93
CA LEU A 252 5.23 8.17 -7.03
C LEU A 252 5.29 9.63 -6.55
N LYS A 253 6.47 10.23 -6.64
CA LYS A 253 6.77 11.62 -6.24
C LYS A 253 7.96 12.20 -6.97
N SER A 254 8.11 13.53 -6.88
CA SER A 254 9.37 14.24 -7.17
C SER A 254 9.97 14.71 -5.86
N SER A 255 11.19 14.26 -5.58
CA SER A 255 11.95 14.64 -4.39
C SER A 255 12.96 15.75 -4.69
N LYS A 256 13.27 16.59 -3.70
CA LYS A 256 14.15 17.77 -3.78
C LYS A 256 13.56 18.91 -4.61
N LYS A 257 13.66 20.13 -4.09
CA LYS A 257 13.03 21.34 -4.69
C LYS A 257 13.33 21.56 -6.18
N PRO A 258 14.56 21.36 -6.70
CA PRO A 258 14.85 21.54 -8.13
C PRO A 258 14.06 20.60 -9.06
N ASN A 259 13.50 19.52 -8.53
CA ASN A 259 12.80 18.49 -9.28
C ASN A 259 11.26 18.61 -9.22
N TRP A 260 10.74 19.54 -8.41
CA TRP A 260 9.29 19.74 -8.31
C TRP A 260 8.66 19.98 -9.68
N GLY A 261 7.53 19.33 -9.92
CA GLY A 261 6.85 19.31 -11.20
C GLY A 261 7.28 18.21 -12.17
N LYS A 262 8.46 17.59 -12.02
CA LYS A 262 8.92 16.48 -12.88
C LYS A 262 7.98 15.27 -12.86
N VAL A 263 7.23 15.07 -11.78
CA VAL A 263 6.25 13.99 -11.65
C VAL A 263 5.20 14.01 -12.76
N ARG A 264 4.93 15.17 -13.39
CA ARG A 264 4.01 15.29 -14.53
C ARG A 264 4.57 14.61 -15.77
N ALA A 265 5.88 14.79 -16.05
CA ALA A 265 6.56 14.09 -17.13
C ALA A 265 6.67 12.58 -16.85
N ALA A 266 6.94 12.19 -15.60
CA ALA A 266 6.94 10.79 -15.17
C ALA A 266 5.56 10.14 -15.38
N ALA A 267 4.48 10.81 -15.02
CA ALA A 267 3.11 10.36 -15.27
C ALA A 267 2.84 10.19 -16.77
N HIS A 268 3.30 11.12 -17.60
CA HIS A 268 3.15 11.04 -19.06
C HIS A 268 3.86 9.80 -19.65
N LEU A 269 5.09 9.48 -19.21
CA LEU A 269 5.79 8.25 -19.60
C LEU A 269 5.00 6.99 -19.23
N ILE A 270 4.45 6.95 -18.03
CA ILE A 270 3.61 5.84 -17.57
C ILE A 270 2.34 5.74 -18.44
N GLU A 271 1.66 6.85 -18.74
CA GLU A 271 0.46 6.86 -19.59
C GLU A 271 0.75 6.43 -21.01
N GLN A 272 1.87 6.82 -21.60
CA GLN A 272 2.32 6.33 -22.89
C GLN A 272 2.58 4.81 -22.88
N ALA A 273 3.24 4.30 -21.84
CA ALA A 273 3.46 2.86 -21.69
C ALA A 273 2.12 2.10 -21.55
N ARG A 274 1.17 2.64 -20.81
CA ARG A 274 -0.19 2.10 -20.67
C ARG A 274 -0.97 2.12 -21.98
N ALA A 275 -0.89 3.20 -22.75
CA ALA A 275 -1.50 3.31 -24.08
C ALA A 275 -0.92 2.26 -25.06
N ASN A 276 0.34 1.85 -24.86
CA ASN A 276 1.00 0.78 -25.61
C ASN A 276 0.73 -0.63 -25.02
N GLY A 277 -0.28 -0.79 -24.15
CA GLY A 277 -0.76 -2.07 -23.64
C GLY A 277 -0.05 -2.60 -22.39
N LEU A 278 0.91 -1.88 -21.81
CA LEU A 278 1.53 -2.28 -20.56
C LEU A 278 0.61 -1.99 -19.36
N LYS A 279 0.54 -2.92 -18.41
CA LYS A 279 -0.20 -2.73 -17.16
C LYS A 279 0.73 -2.09 -16.13
N ILE A 280 0.79 -0.76 -16.10
CA ILE A 280 1.58 0.00 -15.13
C ILE A 280 0.65 0.82 -14.25
N THR A 281 0.84 0.75 -12.95
CA THR A 281 0.13 1.51 -11.92
C THR A 281 1.14 2.15 -10.96
N ALA A 282 0.67 2.99 -10.05
CA ALA A 282 1.49 3.51 -8.98
C ALA A 282 0.67 3.63 -7.68
N ASP A 283 1.35 3.89 -6.58
CA ASP A 283 0.72 4.33 -5.34
C ASP A 283 1.26 5.69 -4.86
N GLN A 284 0.59 6.25 -3.87
CA GLN A 284 0.95 7.51 -3.26
C GLN A 284 0.40 7.62 -1.83
N TYR A 285 1.19 8.23 -0.93
CA TYR A 285 0.70 8.75 0.35
C TYR A 285 0.44 10.27 0.25
N PRO A 286 -0.61 10.82 0.90
CA PRO A 286 -1.04 12.21 0.72
C PRO A 286 -0.30 13.17 1.67
N TYR A 287 1.03 13.23 1.59
CA TYR A 287 1.89 14.08 2.42
C TYR A 287 3.00 14.71 1.59
N THR A 288 3.49 15.86 2.02
CA THR A 288 4.60 16.59 1.39
C THR A 288 5.98 16.27 2.00
N ALA A 289 6.04 15.23 2.81
CA ALA A 289 7.29 14.72 3.37
C ALA A 289 7.43 13.23 3.10
N SER A 290 8.66 12.75 3.01
CA SER A 290 9.02 11.35 2.93
C SER A 290 9.72 10.89 4.20
N SER A 291 9.88 9.57 4.41
CA SER A 291 10.63 9.06 5.55
C SER A 291 11.39 7.78 5.19
N THR A 292 12.69 7.78 5.49
CA THR A 292 13.58 6.62 5.30
C THR A 292 14.81 6.72 6.21
N SER A 293 15.82 5.83 6.03
CA SER A 293 17.07 5.90 6.78
C SER A 293 17.87 7.17 6.45
N ILE A 294 18.48 7.78 7.47
CA ILE A 294 19.34 8.96 7.28
C ILE A 294 20.51 8.62 6.37
N MET A 295 21.04 7.39 6.47
CA MET A 295 22.16 6.94 5.64
C MET A 295 21.79 6.91 4.16
N ALA A 296 20.58 6.43 3.81
CA ALA A 296 20.09 6.43 2.43
C ALA A 296 19.79 7.85 1.91
N MET A 297 19.50 8.81 2.81
CA MET A 297 19.30 10.21 2.44
C MET A 297 20.62 10.93 2.13
N LEU A 298 21.67 10.66 2.90
CA LEU A 298 22.87 11.50 2.92
C LEU A 298 24.08 10.90 2.20
N LEU A 299 24.04 9.60 1.84
CA LEU A 299 25.15 8.93 1.15
C LEU A 299 24.69 8.22 -0.12
N PRO A 300 25.43 8.38 -1.24
CA PRO A 300 25.23 7.58 -2.43
C PRO A 300 25.37 6.08 -2.14
N ASP A 301 24.70 5.25 -2.92
CA ASP A 301 24.68 3.80 -2.74
C ASP A 301 26.08 3.14 -2.77
N LYS A 302 26.93 3.57 -3.72
CA LYS A 302 28.33 3.08 -3.83
C LYS A 302 29.15 3.29 -2.56
N GLU A 303 28.85 4.32 -1.79
CA GLU A 303 29.53 4.58 -0.51
C GLU A 303 28.97 3.73 0.64
N ARG A 304 27.87 3.01 0.38
CA ARG A 304 27.18 2.15 1.34
C ARG A 304 27.44 0.65 1.13
N GLU A 305 28.45 0.28 0.30
CA GLU A 305 28.86 -1.13 0.16
C GLU A 305 29.14 -1.79 1.50
N GLY A 306 28.74 -3.05 1.67
CA GLY A 306 28.78 -3.77 2.93
C GLY A 306 27.60 -3.47 3.86
N GLY A 307 26.72 -2.54 3.48
CA GLY A 307 25.54 -2.15 4.24
C GLY A 307 25.79 -1.04 5.26
N GLU A 308 24.74 -0.67 5.97
CA GLU A 308 24.72 0.53 6.83
C GLU A 308 25.70 0.45 7.99
N ARG A 309 25.85 -0.73 8.63
CA ARG A 309 26.77 -0.92 9.76
C ARG A 309 28.25 -0.83 9.33
N ALA A 310 28.59 -1.47 8.19
CA ALA A 310 29.95 -1.38 7.65
C ALA A 310 30.30 0.06 7.24
N THR A 311 29.31 0.78 6.70
CA THR A 311 29.47 2.19 6.34
C THR A 311 29.69 3.07 7.58
N ALA A 312 28.90 2.88 8.64
CA ALA A 312 29.08 3.59 9.90
C ALA A 312 30.50 3.36 10.50
N GLU A 313 30.99 2.12 10.41
CA GLU A 313 32.34 1.79 10.88
C GLU A 313 33.41 2.48 10.02
N ARG A 314 33.28 2.49 8.69
CA ARG A 314 34.22 3.23 7.81
C ARG A 314 34.23 4.74 8.07
N LEU A 315 33.10 5.32 8.44
CA LEU A 315 32.99 6.76 8.75
C LEU A 315 33.73 7.16 10.04
N LYS A 316 34.15 6.21 10.90
CA LYS A 316 35.00 6.48 12.06
C LYS A 316 36.41 6.86 11.65
N ASN A 317 36.87 6.45 10.46
CA ASN A 317 38.11 6.90 9.87
C ASN A 317 37.99 8.36 9.41
N GLU A 318 38.85 9.23 9.88
CA GLU A 318 38.80 10.68 9.62
C GLU A 318 39.02 11.04 8.14
N ASP A 319 39.86 10.31 7.39
CA ASP A 319 40.08 10.58 5.98
C ASP A 319 38.84 10.21 5.14
N THR A 320 38.16 9.11 5.49
CA THR A 320 36.88 8.75 4.92
C THR A 320 35.83 9.81 5.21
N ALA A 321 35.73 10.26 6.45
CA ALA A 321 34.77 11.30 6.83
C ALA A 321 35.05 12.63 6.11
N LYS A 322 36.31 13.05 6.01
CA LYS A 322 36.73 14.25 5.26
C LYS A 322 36.33 14.15 3.79
N ARG A 323 36.55 13.00 3.15
CA ARG A 323 36.20 12.74 1.74
C ARG A 323 34.68 12.82 1.51
N LEU A 324 33.87 12.25 2.43
CA LEU A 324 32.41 12.20 2.28
C LEU A 324 31.70 13.46 2.77
N ARG A 325 32.34 14.31 3.57
CA ARG A 325 31.78 15.55 4.11
C ARG A 325 31.10 16.44 3.04
N PRO A 326 31.71 16.73 1.87
CA PRO A 326 31.09 17.57 0.85
C PRO A 326 29.82 16.95 0.26
N LEU A 327 29.76 15.62 0.12
CA LEU A 327 28.59 14.92 -0.39
C LEU A 327 27.43 15.02 0.61
N ILE A 328 27.70 14.77 1.89
CA ILE A 328 26.72 14.88 2.98
C ILE A 328 26.17 16.30 3.08
N ALA A 329 27.05 17.33 3.04
CA ALA A 329 26.64 18.73 3.08
C ALA A 329 25.72 19.06 1.90
N LYS A 330 26.09 18.66 0.68
CA LYS A 330 25.28 18.86 -0.53
C LYS A 330 23.88 18.24 -0.40
N ASP A 331 23.79 17.00 0.12
CA ASP A 331 22.49 16.34 0.26
C ASP A 331 21.63 16.95 1.38
N ILE A 332 22.21 17.40 2.49
CA ILE A 332 21.49 18.16 3.53
C ILE A 332 20.87 19.43 2.92
N ASP A 333 21.64 20.19 2.15
CA ASP A 333 21.17 21.43 1.53
C ASP A 333 20.10 21.21 0.46
N ALA A 334 20.30 20.18 -0.39
CA ALA A 334 19.39 19.90 -1.53
C ALA A 334 18.03 19.34 -1.10
N ARG A 335 17.98 18.59 0.00
CA ARG A 335 16.76 17.92 0.46
C ARG A 335 15.81 18.82 1.23
N GLY A 336 16.29 19.96 1.77
CA GLY A 336 15.55 20.78 2.72
C GLY A 336 15.55 20.17 4.13
N PRO A 337 14.60 20.53 5.00
CA PRO A 337 14.62 20.10 6.40
C PRO A 337 14.51 18.57 6.52
N ILE A 338 15.42 17.96 7.30
CA ILE A 338 15.42 16.55 7.65
C ILE A 338 15.26 16.44 9.16
N MET A 339 14.08 16.03 9.63
CA MET A 339 13.79 15.81 11.06
C MET A 339 14.19 14.39 11.46
N LEU A 340 14.85 14.22 12.58
CA LEU A 340 15.14 12.91 13.14
C LEU A 340 13.85 12.26 13.67
N ALA A 341 13.46 11.15 13.04
CA ALA A 341 12.33 10.34 13.49
C ALA A 341 12.73 9.39 14.63
N SER A 342 13.96 8.87 14.57
CA SER A 342 14.53 8.01 15.60
C SER A 342 16.06 8.11 15.60
N MET A 343 16.67 8.03 16.78
CA MET A 343 18.11 7.90 16.94
C MET A 343 18.43 7.30 18.31
N LYS A 344 19.22 6.23 18.33
CA LYS A 344 19.75 5.63 19.56
C LYS A 344 20.79 6.56 20.21
N GLY A 345 20.82 6.61 21.53
CA GLY A 345 21.84 7.39 22.27
C GLY A 345 21.64 8.90 22.33
N LYS A 346 20.76 9.48 21.51
CA LYS A 346 20.46 10.92 21.47
C LYS A 346 18.95 11.21 21.43
N PRO A 347 18.15 10.77 22.43
CA PRO A 347 16.71 10.97 22.42
C PRO A 347 16.30 12.44 22.36
N ALA A 348 17.11 13.35 22.88
CA ALA A 348 16.87 14.79 22.82
C ALA A 348 16.91 15.38 21.40
N TRP A 349 17.49 14.69 20.42
CA TRP A 349 17.51 15.13 19.03
C TRP A 349 16.26 14.69 18.25
N VAL A 350 15.54 13.68 18.73
CA VAL A 350 14.34 13.15 18.07
C VAL A 350 13.25 14.22 18.03
N GLY A 351 12.68 14.43 16.83
CA GLY A 351 11.69 15.47 16.54
C GLY A 351 12.30 16.82 16.15
N GLN A 352 13.62 16.95 16.10
CA GLN A 352 14.30 18.15 15.62
C GLN A 352 14.94 17.90 14.25
N THR A 353 15.06 18.95 13.45
CA THR A 353 15.78 18.88 12.18
C THR A 353 17.30 18.94 12.41
N ILE A 354 18.06 18.38 11.46
CA ILE A 354 19.54 18.44 11.50
C ILE A 354 20.01 19.89 11.65
N THR A 355 19.38 20.83 10.97
CA THR A 355 19.72 22.26 11.04
C THR A 355 19.38 22.92 12.38
N GLU A 356 18.27 22.54 13.01
CA GLU A 356 17.90 23.00 14.36
C GLU A 356 18.88 22.47 15.42
N ILE A 357 19.28 21.21 15.34
CA ILE A 357 20.26 20.59 16.22
C ILE A 357 21.61 21.32 16.05
N ALA A 358 22.06 21.51 14.82
CA ALA A 358 23.31 22.22 14.50
C ALA A 358 23.34 23.62 15.10
N LYS A 359 22.24 24.38 14.94
CA LYS A 359 22.10 25.73 15.53
C LYS A 359 22.18 25.70 17.06
N LYS A 360 21.48 24.76 17.70
CA LYS A 360 21.47 24.63 19.19
C LYS A 360 22.83 24.26 19.76
N GLU A 361 23.60 23.42 19.04
CA GLU A 361 24.91 22.96 19.47
C GLU A 361 26.06 23.84 18.96
N ASN A 362 25.75 24.93 18.21
CA ASN A 362 26.72 25.81 17.57
C ASN A 362 27.74 25.03 16.70
N ARG A 363 27.22 24.17 15.82
CA ARG A 363 27.98 23.27 14.93
C ARG A 363 27.45 23.39 13.50
N GLU A 364 28.25 22.93 12.53
CA GLU A 364 27.80 22.82 11.14
C GLU A 364 26.78 21.65 10.97
N PRO A 365 25.74 21.79 10.13
CA PRO A 365 24.76 20.73 9.87
C PRO A 365 25.42 19.41 9.43
N VAL A 366 26.51 19.48 8.64
CA VAL A 366 27.24 18.29 8.19
C VAL A 366 27.93 17.54 9.33
N ASP A 367 28.35 18.22 10.40
CA ASP A 367 28.93 17.58 11.58
C ASP A 367 27.88 16.78 12.35
N ILE A 368 26.66 17.30 12.43
CA ILE A 368 25.53 16.58 13.01
C ILE A 368 25.19 15.36 12.12
N GLY A 369 25.14 15.54 10.79
CA GLY A 369 24.93 14.43 9.85
C GLY A 369 25.97 13.32 10.01
N LEU A 370 27.27 13.66 10.06
CA LEU A 370 28.34 12.69 10.28
C LEU A 370 28.23 11.98 11.63
N GLU A 371 27.85 12.70 12.69
CA GLU A 371 27.66 12.11 14.01
C GLU A 371 26.50 11.10 14.02
N ILE A 372 25.38 11.43 13.37
CA ILE A 372 24.25 10.50 13.23
C ILE A 372 24.71 9.23 12.52
N LEU A 373 25.34 9.36 11.35
CA LEU A 373 25.76 8.23 10.50
C LEU A 373 26.79 7.32 11.19
N ARG A 374 27.67 7.88 12.03
CA ARG A 374 28.69 7.13 12.78
C ARG A 374 28.09 6.34 13.95
N ASN A 375 27.13 6.93 14.65
CA ASN A 375 26.67 6.44 15.95
C ASN A 375 25.40 5.59 15.88
N ASP A 376 24.54 5.83 14.88
CA ASP A 376 23.32 5.04 14.69
C ASP A 376 23.04 4.79 13.20
N PRO A 377 23.54 3.68 12.64
CA PRO A 377 23.28 3.31 11.26
C PRO A 377 21.79 3.07 10.97
N ASP A 378 20.98 2.79 12.00
CA ASP A 378 19.55 2.56 11.90
C ASP A 378 18.72 3.85 12.05
N ALA A 379 19.37 5.02 12.22
CA ALA A 379 18.68 6.30 12.40
C ALA A 379 17.75 6.59 11.21
N ALA A 380 16.50 6.96 11.53
CA ALA A 380 15.49 7.31 10.53
C ALA A 380 15.16 8.80 10.56
N GLY A 381 14.82 9.34 9.40
CA GLY A 381 14.45 10.74 9.25
C GLY A 381 13.12 10.94 8.51
N VAL A 382 12.55 12.12 8.69
CA VAL A 382 11.45 12.65 7.87
C VAL A 382 12.00 13.82 7.07
N ASN A 383 11.92 13.75 5.75
CA ASN A 383 12.41 14.77 4.83
C ASN A 383 11.26 15.59 4.24
N PHE A 384 11.25 16.90 4.47
CA PHE A 384 10.24 17.84 3.97
C PHE A 384 10.64 18.39 2.59
N GLY A 385 10.78 17.48 1.62
CA GLY A 385 11.34 17.79 0.29
C GLY A 385 10.37 17.58 -0.88
N MET A 386 9.06 17.51 -0.65
CA MET A 386 8.03 17.30 -1.67
C MET A 386 7.13 18.53 -1.82
N ASP A 387 6.51 18.67 -3.00
CA ASP A 387 5.61 19.78 -3.34
C ASP A 387 4.14 19.39 -3.23
N GLU A 388 3.31 20.26 -2.67
CA GLU A 388 1.87 20.02 -2.51
C GLU A 388 1.13 19.96 -3.86
N ALA A 389 1.55 20.75 -4.87
CA ALA A 389 0.93 20.72 -6.19
C ALA A 389 1.20 19.40 -6.91
N ASP A 390 2.38 18.80 -6.69
CA ASP A 390 2.71 17.47 -7.20
C ASP A 390 1.90 16.37 -6.49
N VAL A 391 1.75 16.47 -5.16
CA VAL A 391 0.91 15.55 -4.38
C VAL A 391 -0.54 15.61 -4.87
N ARG A 392 -1.11 16.81 -5.05
CA ARG A 392 -2.47 17.00 -5.56
C ARG A 392 -2.63 16.50 -6.99
N PHE A 393 -1.65 16.69 -7.86
CA PHE A 393 -1.69 16.19 -9.23
C PHE A 393 -1.71 14.65 -9.25
N VAL A 394 -0.77 13.99 -8.57
CA VAL A 394 -0.65 12.54 -8.59
C VAL A 394 -1.89 11.84 -8.06
N MET A 395 -2.54 12.38 -7.01
CA MET A 395 -3.75 11.75 -6.45
C MET A 395 -4.97 11.78 -7.37
N THR A 396 -4.97 12.63 -8.42
CA THR A 396 -6.05 12.69 -9.40
C THR A 396 -5.93 11.65 -10.50
N LEU A 397 -4.78 10.99 -10.63
CA LEU A 397 -4.53 10.00 -11.67
C LEU A 397 -5.29 8.68 -11.36
N PRO A 398 -6.15 8.17 -12.28
CA PRO A 398 -7.04 7.06 -11.98
C PRO A 398 -6.33 5.71 -11.79
N TRP A 399 -5.06 5.63 -12.13
CA TRP A 399 -4.21 4.46 -11.99
C TRP A 399 -3.26 4.55 -10.77
N VAL A 400 -3.44 5.58 -9.92
CA VAL A 400 -2.66 5.75 -8.68
C VAL A 400 -3.48 5.33 -7.47
N ALA A 401 -3.04 4.29 -6.79
CA ALA A 401 -3.65 3.80 -5.56
C ALA A 401 -3.28 4.68 -4.35
N THR A 402 -4.09 4.61 -3.31
CA THR A 402 -3.72 5.13 -1.99
C THR A 402 -2.88 4.09 -1.26
N ALA A 403 -1.72 4.48 -0.75
CA ALA A 403 -0.91 3.62 0.11
C ALA A 403 -0.23 4.43 1.21
N SER A 404 0.13 3.77 2.30
CA SER A 404 0.67 4.48 3.46
C SER A 404 2.19 4.62 3.43
N ASP A 405 2.89 3.67 2.87
CA ASP A 405 4.34 3.51 3.02
C ASP A 405 4.76 3.55 4.51
N GLY A 406 3.83 3.12 5.37
CA GLY A 406 3.97 3.12 6.82
C GLY A 406 4.17 1.72 7.40
N SER A 407 4.07 1.60 8.70
CA SER A 407 4.12 0.31 9.39
C SER A 407 3.24 0.31 10.64
N SER A 408 2.81 -0.87 11.10
CA SER A 408 2.09 -1.01 12.36
C SER A 408 3.00 -0.59 13.51
N LYS A 409 2.64 0.47 14.21
CA LYS A 409 3.44 1.10 15.27
C LYS A 409 2.60 1.36 16.50
N THR A 410 3.27 1.36 17.63
CA THR A 410 2.78 1.88 18.91
C THR A 410 3.74 2.95 19.41
N ASP A 411 3.29 3.81 20.30
CA ASP A 411 4.16 4.84 20.87
C ASP A 411 5.35 4.18 21.61
N ASN A 412 6.53 4.56 21.20
CA ASN A 412 7.80 4.08 21.73
C ASN A 412 8.82 5.22 21.93
N GLY A 413 8.32 6.47 22.01
CA GLY A 413 9.15 7.67 22.18
C GLY A 413 9.86 8.17 20.91
N THR A 414 9.65 7.52 19.75
CA THR A 414 10.12 8.01 18.44
C THR A 414 9.15 9.06 17.87
N LYS A 415 9.55 9.74 16.78
CA LYS A 415 8.70 10.69 16.04
C LYS A 415 8.60 10.25 14.57
N PRO A 416 7.96 9.10 14.29
CA PRO A 416 7.83 8.62 12.93
C PRO A 416 6.94 9.55 12.09
N HIS A 417 7.01 9.38 10.76
CA HIS A 417 6.10 10.04 9.85
C HIS A 417 4.64 9.68 10.18
N PRO A 418 3.68 10.64 10.21
CA PRO A 418 2.27 10.41 10.58
C PRO A 418 1.49 9.49 9.63
N ARG A 419 2.07 9.14 8.47
CA ARG A 419 1.41 8.30 7.44
C ARG A 419 0.97 6.92 7.92
N SER A 420 1.60 6.37 8.96
CA SER A 420 1.17 5.12 9.61
C SER A 420 -0.19 5.21 10.31
N PHE A 421 -0.68 6.43 10.60
CA PHE A 421 -1.88 6.68 11.38
C PHE A 421 -2.95 7.49 10.64
N GLY A 422 -2.62 8.16 9.53
CA GLY A 422 -3.50 9.15 8.93
C GLY A 422 -3.71 9.07 7.41
N THR A 423 -3.02 8.21 6.67
CA THR A 423 -2.99 8.22 5.20
C THR A 423 -4.37 8.18 4.56
N PHE A 424 -5.20 7.20 4.91
CA PHE A 424 -6.50 6.99 4.27
C PHE A 424 -7.51 8.09 4.63
N PRO A 425 -7.70 8.43 5.93
CA PRO A 425 -8.55 9.55 6.31
C PRO A 425 -8.08 10.89 5.75
N ARG A 426 -6.76 11.12 5.64
CA ARG A 426 -6.23 12.33 5.04
C ARG A 426 -6.61 12.47 3.57
N LYS A 427 -6.46 11.41 2.75
CA LYS A 427 -6.85 11.46 1.34
C LYS A 427 -8.36 11.60 1.18
N ILE A 428 -9.12 10.79 1.92
CA ILE A 428 -10.58 10.74 1.80
C ILE A 428 -11.23 11.94 2.49
N GLY A 429 -10.92 12.19 3.76
CA GLY A 429 -11.51 13.27 4.55
C GLY A 429 -11.07 14.65 4.07
N ARG A 430 -9.75 14.91 4.06
CA ARG A 430 -9.22 16.22 3.70
C ARG A 430 -9.29 16.47 2.19
N TYR A 431 -8.54 15.69 1.37
CA TYR A 431 -8.39 16.04 -0.05
C TYR A 431 -9.64 15.76 -0.88
N SER A 432 -10.46 14.77 -0.51
CA SER A 432 -11.68 14.48 -1.25
C SER A 432 -12.90 15.24 -0.71
N ILE A 433 -13.21 15.07 0.59
CA ILE A 433 -14.45 15.62 1.16
C ILE A 433 -14.34 17.13 1.44
N GLN A 434 -13.23 17.61 2.04
CA GLN A 434 -13.08 19.01 2.43
C GLN A 434 -12.54 19.88 1.29
N ASP A 435 -11.42 19.49 0.67
CA ASP A 435 -10.71 20.28 -0.35
C ASP A 435 -11.24 20.06 -1.78
N HIS A 436 -12.07 19.04 -2.03
CA HIS A 436 -12.67 18.70 -3.34
C HIS A 436 -11.64 18.49 -4.47
N ILE A 437 -10.42 18.04 -4.15
CA ILE A 437 -9.34 17.80 -5.14
C ILE A 437 -9.64 16.57 -5.99
N ILE A 438 -10.25 15.54 -5.40
CA ILE A 438 -10.63 14.30 -6.05
C ILE A 438 -12.07 13.92 -5.66
N PRO A 439 -12.92 13.46 -6.60
CA PRO A 439 -14.26 12.97 -6.26
C PRO A 439 -14.22 11.82 -5.26
N LEU A 440 -15.13 11.80 -4.28
CA LEU A 440 -15.17 10.79 -3.23
C LEU A 440 -15.21 9.34 -3.77
N PRO A 441 -15.99 8.99 -4.81
CA PRO A 441 -15.96 7.66 -5.38
C PRO A 441 -14.58 7.27 -5.95
N ALA A 442 -13.86 8.22 -6.54
CA ALA A 442 -12.50 7.99 -7.05
C ALA A 442 -11.49 7.81 -5.91
N ALA A 443 -11.62 8.58 -4.81
CA ALA A 443 -10.80 8.41 -3.61
C ALA A 443 -11.01 7.02 -2.99
N ILE A 444 -12.27 6.58 -2.86
CA ILE A 444 -12.60 5.23 -2.36
C ILE A 444 -12.05 4.15 -3.30
N ARG A 445 -12.26 4.27 -4.63
CA ARG A 445 -11.70 3.32 -5.59
C ARG A 445 -10.19 3.19 -5.46
N SER A 446 -9.47 4.32 -5.31
CA SER A 446 -8.01 4.29 -5.16
C SER A 446 -7.52 3.59 -3.87
N ALA A 447 -8.40 3.43 -2.89
CA ALA A 447 -8.14 2.76 -1.61
C ALA A 447 -8.71 1.33 -1.54
N THR A 448 -9.49 0.88 -2.53
CA THR A 448 -10.26 -0.38 -2.46
C THR A 448 -10.16 -1.19 -3.76
N GLY A 449 -10.99 -0.88 -4.76
CA GLY A 449 -11.06 -1.63 -6.02
C GLY A 449 -9.76 -1.57 -6.82
N LEU A 450 -9.10 -0.42 -6.91
CA LEU A 450 -7.84 -0.32 -7.65
C LEU A 450 -6.72 -1.19 -7.05
N PRO A 451 -6.42 -1.14 -5.73
CA PRO A 451 -5.45 -2.06 -5.15
C PRO A 451 -5.85 -3.54 -5.27
N ALA A 452 -7.14 -3.88 -5.18
CA ALA A 452 -7.60 -5.24 -5.43
C ALA A 452 -7.31 -5.69 -6.87
N ASP A 453 -7.56 -4.82 -7.86
CA ASP A 453 -7.28 -5.07 -9.28
C ASP A 453 -5.77 -5.25 -9.53
N VAL A 454 -4.90 -4.43 -8.90
CA VAL A 454 -3.43 -4.55 -8.99
C VAL A 454 -2.96 -5.90 -8.47
N LEU A 455 -3.51 -6.35 -7.35
CA LEU A 455 -3.20 -7.66 -6.77
C LEU A 455 -3.85 -8.82 -7.54
N GLY A 456 -4.90 -8.56 -8.35
CA GLY A 456 -5.71 -9.61 -8.95
C GLY A 456 -6.63 -10.31 -7.94
N MET A 457 -7.01 -9.64 -6.85
CA MET A 457 -7.98 -10.14 -5.89
C MET A 457 -9.40 -10.01 -6.46
N THR A 458 -10.14 -11.11 -6.50
CA THR A 458 -11.51 -11.13 -7.05
C THR A 458 -12.59 -11.18 -5.98
N ASP A 459 -12.22 -11.46 -4.75
CA ASP A 459 -13.12 -11.72 -3.63
C ASP A 459 -13.22 -10.56 -2.62
N ARG A 460 -12.54 -9.43 -2.84
CA ARG A 460 -12.53 -8.25 -1.95
C ARG A 460 -12.24 -6.95 -2.71
N GLY A 461 -12.28 -5.81 -2.02
CA GLY A 461 -12.12 -4.48 -2.63
C GLY A 461 -13.39 -3.91 -3.26
N TYR A 462 -14.50 -4.64 -3.21
CA TYR A 462 -15.80 -4.26 -3.76
C TYR A 462 -16.96 -4.65 -2.85
N ILE A 463 -18.01 -3.81 -2.78
CA ILE A 463 -19.32 -4.17 -2.19
C ILE A 463 -20.16 -4.82 -3.26
N ARG A 464 -20.16 -6.15 -3.30
CA ARG A 464 -20.98 -6.95 -4.20
C ARG A 464 -21.26 -8.33 -3.61
N ASN A 465 -22.29 -9.01 -4.12
CA ASN A 465 -22.62 -10.36 -3.67
C ASN A 465 -21.42 -11.31 -3.81
N ASP A 466 -21.31 -12.23 -2.87
CA ASP A 466 -20.29 -13.28 -2.78
C ASP A 466 -18.85 -12.80 -2.54
N THR A 467 -18.64 -11.49 -2.27
CA THR A 467 -17.33 -11.02 -1.79
C THR A 467 -17.18 -11.20 -0.29
N ILE A 468 -15.93 -11.31 0.15
CA ILE A 468 -15.57 -11.32 1.58
C ILE A 468 -16.06 -10.01 2.21
N ALA A 469 -16.71 -10.12 3.35
CA ALA A 469 -17.24 -8.97 4.08
C ALA A 469 -16.15 -8.21 4.84
N ASP A 470 -15.16 -7.70 4.10
CA ASP A 470 -14.21 -6.69 4.53
C ASP A 470 -14.85 -5.32 4.21
N VAL A 471 -15.53 -4.73 5.19
CA VAL A 471 -16.40 -3.56 5.01
C VAL A 471 -16.06 -2.49 6.04
N VAL A 472 -15.97 -1.23 5.60
CA VAL A 472 -15.85 -0.06 6.46
C VAL A 472 -17.11 0.80 6.37
N VAL A 473 -17.62 1.23 7.51
CA VAL A 473 -18.68 2.24 7.63
C VAL A 473 -18.09 3.45 8.34
N PHE A 474 -18.13 4.61 7.71
CA PHE A 474 -17.56 5.83 8.28
C PHE A 474 -18.48 7.03 8.16
N ASP A 475 -18.31 7.98 9.06
CA ASP A 475 -18.99 9.27 9.04
C ASP A 475 -18.19 10.25 8.18
N PRO A 476 -18.70 10.68 7.01
CA PRO A 476 -17.99 11.59 6.13
C PRO A 476 -17.74 12.99 6.74
N LYS A 477 -18.49 13.36 7.80
CA LYS A 477 -18.32 14.63 8.50
C LYS A 477 -17.24 14.59 9.59
N GLN A 478 -16.86 13.37 10.02
CA GLN A 478 -15.92 13.15 11.12
C GLN A 478 -14.65 12.43 10.69
N LEU A 479 -14.56 11.97 9.42
CA LEU A 479 -13.39 11.23 8.95
C LEU A 479 -12.18 12.16 8.85
N GLU A 480 -11.23 12.01 9.78
CA GLU A 480 -10.09 12.91 9.92
C GLU A 480 -8.82 12.16 10.35
N ASP A 481 -7.68 12.58 9.75
CA ASP A 481 -6.35 12.22 10.24
C ASP A 481 -5.94 13.18 11.38
N ARG A 482 -5.62 12.65 12.54
CA ARG A 482 -5.23 13.44 13.71
C ARG A 482 -3.73 13.41 14.00
N ALA A 483 -3.01 12.51 13.33
CA ALA A 483 -1.57 12.37 13.48
C ALA A 483 -0.84 13.55 12.82
N THR A 484 0.10 14.14 13.53
CA THR A 484 1.01 15.19 13.06
C THR A 484 2.46 14.75 13.17
N TYR A 485 3.41 15.55 12.69
CA TYR A 485 4.83 15.25 12.87
C TYR A 485 5.27 15.38 14.34
N ASP A 486 4.58 16.20 15.13
CA ASP A 486 4.83 16.35 16.58
C ASP A 486 4.14 15.27 17.41
N GLU A 487 2.95 14.83 16.97
CA GLU A 487 2.12 13.82 17.66
C GLU A 487 1.74 12.70 16.69
N PRO A 488 2.72 11.90 16.22
CA PRO A 488 2.53 10.98 15.10
C PRO A 488 1.71 9.72 15.45
N PHE A 489 1.44 9.47 16.73
CA PHE A 489 0.73 8.29 17.20
C PHE A 489 -0.77 8.52 17.47
N LYS A 490 -1.30 9.71 17.15
CA LYS A 490 -2.73 10.00 17.31
C LYS A 490 -3.55 9.17 16.32
N PRO A 491 -4.50 8.32 16.79
CA PRO A 491 -5.38 7.57 15.90
C PRO A 491 -6.28 8.49 15.08
N SER A 492 -6.60 8.08 13.87
CA SER A 492 -7.67 8.68 13.06
C SER A 492 -9.04 8.47 13.69
N VAL A 493 -9.99 9.33 13.32
CA VAL A 493 -11.39 9.27 13.78
C VAL A 493 -12.35 9.20 12.60
N GLY A 494 -13.63 8.91 12.87
CA GLY A 494 -14.70 8.90 11.86
C GLY A 494 -15.06 7.51 11.34
N VAL A 495 -14.23 6.48 11.49
CA VAL A 495 -14.62 5.08 11.24
C VAL A 495 -15.58 4.63 12.36
N ARG A 496 -16.82 4.30 11.99
CA ARG A 496 -17.86 3.87 12.95
C ARG A 496 -17.88 2.35 13.09
N TRP A 497 -17.84 1.62 11.97
CA TRP A 497 -17.79 0.15 11.96
C TRP A 497 -16.74 -0.33 10.98
N LEU A 498 -16.04 -1.38 11.37
CA LEU A 498 -15.09 -2.08 10.51
C LEU A 498 -15.28 -3.58 10.67
N PHE A 499 -15.45 -4.25 9.54
CA PHE A 499 -15.63 -5.69 9.48
C PHE A 499 -14.46 -6.32 8.70
N LEU A 500 -13.90 -7.39 9.23
CA LEU A 500 -12.94 -8.28 8.54
C LEU A 500 -13.58 -9.66 8.42
N ALA A 501 -13.87 -10.09 7.20
CA ALA A 501 -14.64 -11.30 6.94
C ALA A 501 -15.87 -11.41 7.86
N GLY A 502 -16.64 -10.32 7.97
CA GLY A 502 -17.84 -10.21 8.80
C GLY A 502 -17.61 -10.11 10.31
N LYS A 503 -16.38 -10.24 10.80
CA LYS A 503 -16.05 -10.06 12.22
C LYS A 503 -15.86 -8.58 12.53
N VAL A 504 -16.47 -8.09 13.59
CA VAL A 504 -16.40 -6.69 14.01
C VAL A 504 -15.01 -6.39 14.60
N ALA A 505 -14.24 -5.53 13.95
CA ALA A 505 -12.96 -5.01 14.43
C ALA A 505 -13.07 -3.60 15.04
N ILE A 506 -14.04 -2.79 14.57
CA ILE A 506 -14.43 -1.52 15.20
C ILE A 506 -15.95 -1.54 15.34
N ALA A 507 -16.44 -1.23 16.56
CA ALA A 507 -17.84 -1.07 16.86
C ALA A 507 -18.09 0.33 17.42
N ASP A 508 -18.96 1.11 16.74
CA ASP A 508 -19.31 2.49 17.09
C ASP A 508 -18.08 3.38 17.40
N GLY A 509 -17.06 3.29 16.56
CA GLY A 509 -15.82 4.05 16.67
C GLY A 509 -14.78 3.47 17.65
N VAL A 510 -15.09 2.38 18.34
CA VAL A 510 -14.21 1.77 19.33
C VAL A 510 -13.56 0.50 18.79
N PRO A 511 -12.20 0.46 18.66
CA PRO A 511 -11.49 -0.75 18.26
C PRO A 511 -11.72 -1.90 19.26
N GLN A 512 -12.08 -3.07 18.72
CA GLN A 512 -12.32 -4.28 19.51
C GLN A 512 -11.01 -5.06 19.71
N ASP A 513 -10.92 -5.82 20.79
CA ASP A 513 -9.76 -6.65 21.08
C ASP A 513 -9.88 -8.01 20.38
N VAL A 514 -9.87 -7.98 19.04
CA VAL A 514 -10.02 -9.15 18.18
C VAL A 514 -8.90 -9.21 17.13
N LEU A 515 -8.34 -10.40 16.91
CA LEU A 515 -7.40 -10.67 15.84
C LEU A 515 -8.14 -11.38 14.69
N ALA A 516 -8.90 -10.58 13.91
CA ALA A 516 -9.77 -11.10 12.85
C ALA A 516 -9.08 -11.27 11.50
N GLY A 517 -7.89 -10.69 11.32
CA GLY A 517 -7.12 -10.75 10.10
C GLY A 517 -6.50 -12.13 9.83
N LYS A 518 -6.09 -12.34 8.60
CA LYS A 518 -5.50 -13.60 8.13
C LYS A 518 -4.32 -13.34 7.20
N PRO A 519 -3.33 -14.25 7.11
CA PRO A 519 -2.41 -14.29 5.99
C PRO A 519 -3.18 -14.59 4.69
N LEU A 520 -3.00 -13.75 3.68
CA LEU A 520 -3.62 -13.90 2.37
C LEU A 520 -2.62 -14.50 1.39
N ARG A 521 -2.63 -15.82 1.25
CA ARG A 521 -1.80 -16.50 0.25
C ARG A 521 -2.44 -16.33 -1.14
N ARG A 522 -1.63 -15.92 -2.12
CA ARG A 522 -2.09 -15.85 -3.51
C ARG A 522 -2.41 -17.26 -4.01
N PRO A 523 -3.59 -17.48 -4.61
CA PRO A 523 -3.91 -18.76 -5.23
C PRO A 523 -2.91 -19.08 -6.34
N LEU A 524 -2.41 -20.30 -6.39
CA LEU A 524 -1.60 -20.76 -7.52
C LEU A 524 -2.49 -20.88 -8.76
N PRO A 525 -1.98 -20.54 -9.97
CA PRO A 525 -2.70 -20.79 -11.21
C PRO A 525 -3.08 -22.29 -11.31
N SER A 526 -4.31 -22.56 -11.74
CA SER A 526 -4.78 -23.93 -11.95
C SER A 526 -3.88 -24.62 -12.98
N GLY A 527 -3.12 -25.63 -12.55
CA GLY A 527 -2.17 -26.42 -13.38
C GLY A 527 -0.68 -26.19 -13.11
N ALA A 528 -0.31 -25.29 -12.21
CA ALA A 528 1.08 -25.16 -11.73
C ALA A 528 1.32 -26.15 -10.59
N LYS A 529 1.79 -27.38 -10.92
CA LYS A 529 2.43 -28.31 -9.97
C LYS A 529 3.94 -28.14 -10.05
#